data_912efd98351b1a3d9e24935b3ff15980
#
_entry.id   912efd98351b1a3d9e24935b3ff15980
#
_cell.length_a   1.000
_cell.length_b   1.000
_cell.length_c   1.000
_cell.angle_alpha   90.00
_cell.angle_beta   90.00
_cell.angle_gamma   90.00
#
_symmetry.space_group_name_H-M   'P 1'
#
loop_
_entity.id
_entity.type
_entity.pdbx_description
1 polymer ?
#
loop_
_entity_poly.entity_id
_entity_poly.type
_entity_poly.pdbx_seq_one_letter_code
_entity_poly.pdbx_strand_id
1 'polypeptide(L)'
;MMPEARVWTREEMMKRVALFKDQSGSKEGLPESHLPQCEKELINIIGFRPPQDGSMESPVGANSSKRAAIDIYEGFNMGFVKCKPGKGPLMHNHDTNETFMPISGKWRCHW
;
A
#
# COMPACT_ATOMS: atom_id res chain seq x y z
N MET A 1 0.47 -15.21 -32.30
CA MET A 1 -1.00 -15.06 -32.10
C MET A 1 -1.20 -14.11 -30.94
N MET A 2 -1.82 -12.99 -31.14
CA MET A 2 -2.18 -12.11 -30.04
C MET A 2 -3.37 -12.72 -29.31
N PRO A 3 -3.37 -12.72 -27.96
CA PRO A 3 -4.53 -13.18 -27.21
C PRO A 3 -5.73 -12.30 -27.55
N GLU A 4 -6.89 -12.94 -27.67
CA GLU A 4 -8.13 -12.23 -27.90
C GLU A 4 -8.39 -11.21 -26.81
N ALA A 5 -8.66 -9.97 -27.18
CA ALA A 5 -8.87 -8.90 -26.23
C ALA A 5 -10.12 -9.20 -25.40
N ARG A 6 -9.94 -9.36 -24.09
CA ARG A 6 -11.06 -9.52 -23.16
C ARG A 6 -11.87 -8.23 -23.09
N VAL A 7 -13.17 -8.34 -23.35
CA VAL A 7 -14.09 -7.24 -23.11
C VAL A 7 -14.55 -7.29 -21.64
N TRP A 8 -14.27 -6.21 -20.90
CA TRP A 8 -14.67 -6.07 -19.52
C TRP A 8 -16.04 -5.42 -19.41
N THR A 9 -16.88 -5.93 -18.53
CA THR A 9 -18.13 -5.25 -18.19
C THR A 9 -17.84 -4.01 -17.34
N ARG A 10 -18.81 -3.08 -17.32
CA ARG A 10 -18.72 -1.92 -16.44
C ARG A 10 -18.55 -2.32 -14.98
N GLU A 11 -19.29 -3.34 -14.54
CA GLU A 11 -19.21 -3.82 -13.16
C GLU A 11 -17.83 -4.37 -12.81
N GLU A 12 -17.24 -5.18 -13.69
CA GLU A 12 -15.87 -5.68 -13.51
C GLU A 12 -14.86 -4.55 -13.48
N MET A 13 -15.01 -3.54 -14.33
CA MET A 13 -14.13 -2.37 -14.34
C MET A 13 -14.27 -1.54 -13.07
N MET A 14 -15.48 -1.37 -12.54
CA MET A 14 -15.68 -0.60 -11.30
C MET A 14 -15.01 -1.24 -10.08
N LYS A 15 -14.84 -2.56 -10.05
CA LYS A 15 -14.06 -3.26 -9.00
C LYS A 15 -12.57 -2.89 -9.01
N ARG A 16 -12.09 -2.26 -10.08
CA ARG A 16 -10.69 -1.82 -10.25
C ARG A 16 -10.55 -0.30 -10.14
N VAL A 17 -11.56 0.37 -9.64
CA VAL A 17 -11.55 1.82 -9.41
C VAL A 17 -11.60 2.07 -7.91
N ALA A 18 -10.59 2.75 -7.39
CA ALA A 18 -10.55 3.23 -6.02
C ALA A 18 -10.49 4.77 -6.03
N LEU A 19 -11.49 5.40 -5.45
CA LEU A 19 -11.47 6.85 -5.29
C LEU A 19 -10.78 7.19 -3.97
N PHE A 20 -9.73 7.98 -4.01
CA PHE A 20 -8.93 8.32 -2.85
C PHE A 20 -9.76 8.92 -1.71
N LYS A 21 -10.75 9.75 -2.04
CA LYS A 21 -11.66 10.37 -1.06
C LYS A 21 -12.46 9.35 -0.22
N ASP A 22 -12.67 8.15 -0.76
CA ASP A 22 -13.47 7.10 -0.11
C ASP A 22 -12.58 6.12 0.67
N GLN A 23 -11.25 6.33 0.65
CA GLN A 23 -10.31 5.47 1.33
C GLN A 23 -10.01 5.99 2.74
N SER A 24 -9.91 5.08 3.68
CA SER A 24 -9.45 5.35 5.03
C SER A 24 -8.16 4.61 5.32
N GLY A 25 -7.24 5.28 6.00
CA GLY A 25 -5.96 4.69 6.37
C GLY A 25 -5.99 3.94 7.69
N SER A 26 -4.90 3.24 7.95
CA SER A 26 -4.62 2.57 9.22
C SER A 26 -3.30 3.09 9.79
N LYS A 27 -3.22 3.13 11.10
CA LYS A 27 -1.97 3.40 11.84
C LYS A 27 -1.33 2.12 12.39
N GLU A 28 -1.92 0.97 12.10
CA GLU A 28 -1.55 -0.33 12.68
C GLU A 28 -0.73 -1.20 11.72
N GLY A 29 -0.45 -0.72 10.52
CA GLY A 29 0.07 -1.54 9.44
C GLY A 29 1.48 -2.06 9.64
N LEU A 30 2.35 -1.31 10.31
CA LEU A 30 3.74 -1.67 10.53
C LEU A 30 4.04 -1.68 12.03
N PRO A 31 4.92 -2.58 12.50
CA PRO A 31 5.23 -2.71 13.93
C PRO A 31 5.67 -1.39 14.59
N GLU A 32 6.44 -0.57 13.87
CA GLU A 32 6.93 0.71 14.40
C GLU A 32 5.90 1.85 14.34
N SER A 33 4.75 1.65 13.71
CA SER A 33 3.74 2.73 13.56
C SER A 33 3.16 3.22 14.89
N HIS A 34 3.28 2.43 15.95
CA HIS A 34 2.88 2.82 17.30
C HIS A 34 3.91 3.72 18.01
N LEU A 35 5.13 3.81 17.49
CA LEU A 35 6.14 4.70 18.03
C LEU A 35 5.82 6.15 17.64
N PRO A 36 5.88 7.11 18.58
CA PRO A 36 5.51 8.51 18.31
C PRO A 36 6.26 9.15 17.14
N GLN A 37 7.54 8.81 16.96
CA GLN A 37 8.38 9.32 15.86
C GLN A 37 8.07 8.68 14.51
N CYS A 38 7.40 7.53 14.50
CA CYS A 38 7.09 6.76 13.29
C CYS A 38 5.60 6.81 12.92
N GLU A 39 4.82 7.60 13.64
CA GLU A 39 3.38 7.70 13.41
C GLU A 39 3.08 8.10 11.97
N LYS A 40 2.36 7.25 11.27
CA LYS A 40 1.92 7.48 9.90
C LYS A 40 0.58 6.81 9.65
N GLU A 41 -0.17 7.34 8.72
CA GLU A 41 -1.39 6.71 8.21
C GLU A 41 -1.08 6.06 6.86
N LEU A 42 -1.36 4.78 6.75
CA LEU A 42 -1.19 3.99 5.54
C LEU A 42 -2.56 3.72 4.93
N ILE A 43 -2.72 4.09 3.66
CA ILE A 43 -3.90 3.79 2.87
C ILE A 43 -3.51 2.76 1.82
N ASN A 44 -4.06 1.58 1.91
CA ASN A 44 -3.76 0.49 1.01
C ASN A 44 -4.66 0.59 -0.24
N ILE A 45 -4.09 0.92 -1.37
CA ILE A 45 -4.84 1.11 -2.62
C ILE A 45 -4.90 -0.18 -3.42
N ILE A 46 -3.75 -0.72 -3.79
CA ILE A 46 -3.65 -1.99 -4.49
C ILE A 46 -2.89 -2.93 -3.57
N GLY A 47 -3.57 -3.95 -3.11
CA GLY A 47 -3.04 -4.88 -2.14
C GLY A 47 -2.72 -6.22 -2.75
N PHE A 48 -1.54 -6.70 -2.42
CA PHE A 48 -1.17 -8.07 -2.58
C PHE A 48 -1.81 -8.88 -1.45
N ARG A 49 -2.44 -9.98 -1.78
CA ARG A 49 -2.91 -10.90 -0.75
C ARG A 49 -1.73 -11.79 -0.33
N PRO A 50 -1.20 -11.61 0.88
CA PRO A 50 -0.08 -12.43 1.33
C PRO A 50 -0.49 -13.91 1.29
N PRO A 51 0.44 -14.80 0.97
CA PRO A 51 0.24 -16.23 1.13
C PRO A 51 -0.23 -16.56 2.56
N GLN A 52 -1.10 -17.53 2.70
CA GLN A 52 -1.62 -17.92 4.01
C GLN A 52 -0.56 -18.51 4.95
N ASP A 53 0.59 -18.87 4.42
CA ASP A 53 1.74 -19.40 5.16
C ASP A 53 2.60 -18.34 5.86
N GLY A 54 2.26 -17.07 5.71
CA GLY A 54 2.99 -15.97 6.33
C GLY A 54 4.38 -15.70 5.72
N SER A 55 4.68 -16.30 4.57
CA SER A 55 6.00 -16.18 3.92
C SER A 55 6.28 -14.79 3.34
N MET A 56 5.26 -13.95 3.21
CA MET A 56 5.39 -12.56 2.75
C MET A 56 4.50 -11.64 3.58
N GLU A 57 5.07 -10.54 4.03
CA GLU A 57 4.29 -9.45 4.60
C GLU A 57 3.92 -8.45 3.52
N SER A 58 2.67 -8.03 3.51
CA SER A 58 2.27 -6.86 2.73
C SER A 58 3.03 -5.63 3.24
N PRO A 59 3.51 -4.70 2.39
CA PRO A 59 4.14 -3.45 2.84
C PRO A 59 3.23 -2.61 3.73
N VAL A 60 1.94 -2.91 3.76
CA VAL A 60 0.98 -2.28 4.67
C VAL A 60 0.77 -3.09 5.95
N GLY A 61 1.54 -4.16 6.11
CA GLY A 61 1.51 -5.06 7.26
C GLY A 61 0.36 -6.07 7.22
N ALA A 62 0.68 -7.33 7.51
CA ALA A 62 -0.31 -8.40 7.62
C ALA A 62 -1.36 -8.13 8.71
N ASN A 63 -1.01 -7.33 9.71
CA ASN A 63 -1.86 -6.97 10.85
C ASN A 63 -2.79 -5.78 10.59
N SER A 64 -2.72 -5.15 9.42
CA SER A 64 -3.64 -4.07 9.11
C SER A 64 -5.07 -4.60 8.99
N SER A 65 -5.98 -4.05 9.78
CA SER A 65 -7.41 -4.32 9.67
C SER A 65 -8.01 -3.79 8.37
N LYS A 66 -7.27 -2.95 7.65
CA LYS A 66 -7.70 -2.32 6.41
C LYS A 66 -7.19 -3.08 5.20
N ARG A 67 -8.13 -3.67 4.49
CA ARG A 67 -7.84 -4.30 3.21
C ARG A 67 -7.56 -3.27 2.13
N ALA A 68 -6.85 -3.68 1.08
CA ALA A 68 -6.70 -2.87 -0.10
C ALA A 68 -8.05 -2.59 -0.77
N ALA A 69 -8.19 -1.41 -1.36
CA ALA A 69 -9.37 -1.04 -2.13
C ALA A 69 -9.50 -1.90 -3.41
N ILE A 70 -8.36 -2.27 -3.99
CA ILE A 70 -8.27 -3.15 -5.15
C ILE A 70 -7.38 -4.33 -4.75
N ASP A 71 -7.95 -5.51 -4.76
CA ASP A 71 -7.26 -6.74 -4.36
C ASP A 71 -6.80 -7.50 -5.62
N ILE A 72 -5.49 -7.61 -5.79
CA ILE A 72 -4.85 -8.35 -6.88
C ILE A 72 -3.84 -9.35 -6.31
N TYR A 73 -3.66 -10.48 -7.02
CA TYR A 73 -2.81 -11.55 -6.53
C TYR A 73 -1.37 -11.44 -7.00
N GLU A 74 -1.16 -10.85 -8.14
CA GLU A 74 0.15 -10.70 -8.76
C GLU A 74 0.37 -9.27 -9.23
N GLY A 75 1.63 -8.90 -9.41
CA GLY A 75 2.02 -7.59 -9.89
C GLY A 75 2.72 -6.76 -8.83
N PHE A 76 2.07 -5.77 -8.29
CA PHE A 76 2.65 -4.83 -7.34
C PHE A 76 1.66 -4.38 -6.29
N ASN A 77 2.18 -3.91 -5.17
CA ASN A 77 1.40 -3.20 -4.17
C ASN A 77 1.47 -1.70 -4.41
N MET A 78 0.42 -0.98 -4.08
CA MET A 78 0.39 0.47 -4.08
C MET A 78 -0.27 0.96 -2.79
N GLY A 79 0.44 1.77 -2.06
CA GLY A 79 -0.05 2.42 -0.87
C GLY A 79 0.12 3.93 -0.94
N PHE A 80 -0.65 4.63 -0.14
CA PHE A 80 -0.49 6.06 0.08
C PHE A 80 -0.15 6.28 1.56
N VAL A 81 0.87 7.07 1.82
CA VAL A 81 1.35 7.35 3.17
C VAL A 81 1.13 8.81 3.50
N LYS A 82 0.50 9.08 4.63
CA LYS A 82 0.40 10.41 5.21
C LYS A 82 1.21 10.47 6.50
N CYS A 83 2.14 11.39 6.56
CA CYS A 83 2.93 11.67 7.76
C CYS A 83 2.81 13.13 8.17
N LYS A 84 2.88 13.39 9.47
CA LYS A 84 3.13 14.74 9.98
C LYS A 84 4.62 15.08 9.84
N PRO A 85 5.00 16.36 9.83
CA PRO A 85 6.40 16.75 9.81
C PRO A 85 7.23 16.07 10.90
N GLY A 86 8.42 15.61 10.56
CA GLY A 86 9.33 14.93 11.48
C GLY A 86 8.98 13.47 11.80
N LYS A 87 7.98 12.92 11.14
CA LYS A 87 7.58 11.52 11.28
C LYS A 87 8.01 10.71 10.07
N GLY A 88 8.23 9.43 10.25
CA GLY A 88 8.59 8.52 9.17
C GLY A 88 8.96 7.14 9.68
N PRO A 89 9.16 6.18 8.78
CA PRO A 89 9.60 4.84 9.16
C PRO A 89 11.02 4.87 9.73
N LEU A 90 11.33 3.87 10.51
CA LEU A 90 12.72 3.58 10.87
C LEU A 90 13.49 3.15 9.63
N MET A 91 14.82 3.28 9.68
CA MET A 91 15.68 2.77 8.61
C MET A 91 15.49 1.27 8.48
N HIS A 92 15.19 0.82 7.27
CA HIS A 92 14.96 -0.58 6.95
C HIS A 92 15.33 -0.84 5.49
N ASN A 93 15.33 -2.09 5.10
CA ASN A 93 15.58 -2.51 3.73
C ASN A 93 14.51 -3.49 3.27
N HIS A 94 14.42 -3.65 1.97
CA HIS A 94 13.57 -4.63 1.31
C HIS A 94 14.42 -5.48 0.36
N ASP A 95 13.98 -6.68 0.12
CA ASP A 95 14.51 -7.57 -0.93
C ASP A 95 13.77 -7.40 -2.26
N THR A 96 12.83 -6.45 -2.31
CA THR A 96 12.01 -6.10 -3.47
C THR A 96 12.24 -4.65 -3.88
N ASN A 97 11.86 -4.32 -5.10
CA ASN A 97 11.89 -2.94 -5.57
C ASN A 97 10.79 -2.12 -4.88
N GLU A 98 11.16 -0.95 -4.43
CA GLU A 98 10.23 0.03 -3.88
C GLU A 98 10.39 1.37 -4.61
N THR A 99 9.28 2.03 -4.88
CA THR A 99 9.26 3.33 -5.54
C THR A 99 8.47 4.32 -4.70
N PHE A 100 9.07 5.47 -4.43
CA PHE A 100 8.43 6.56 -3.74
C PHE A 100 8.17 7.73 -4.68
N MET A 101 6.97 8.27 -4.60
CA MET A 101 6.60 9.48 -5.33
C MET A 101 5.96 10.48 -4.36
N PRO A 102 6.70 11.54 -3.96
CA PRO A 102 6.11 12.61 -3.15
C PRO A 102 4.98 13.33 -3.90
N ILE A 103 3.81 13.36 -3.30
CA ILE A 103 2.63 14.05 -3.87
C ILE A 103 2.51 15.45 -3.30
N SER A 104 2.86 15.64 -2.03
CA SER A 104 2.82 16.94 -1.38
C SER A 104 3.85 17.02 -0.25
N GLY A 105 4.23 18.24 0.13
CA GLY A 105 5.19 18.49 1.19
C GLY A 105 6.64 18.30 0.75
N LYS A 106 7.55 18.39 1.72
CA LYS A 106 8.98 18.14 1.54
C LYS A 106 9.35 16.84 2.24
N TRP A 107 9.92 15.94 1.50
CA TRP A 107 10.34 14.63 2.00
C TRP A 107 11.86 14.51 1.97
N ARG A 108 12.41 13.82 2.94
CA ARG A 108 13.83 13.46 2.99
C ARG A 108 13.92 11.94 3.03
N CYS A 109 14.60 11.39 2.04
CA CYS A 109 14.96 9.98 2.03
C CYS A 109 16.40 9.84 2.55
N HIS A 110 16.65 8.81 3.34
CA HIS A 110 17.97 8.42 3.79
C HIS A 110 18.23 7.01 3.25
N TRP A 111 19.42 6.78 2.68
CA TRP A 111 19.85 5.50 2.14
C TRP A 111 21.29 5.19 2.55
#